data_71a3ca36a68b1c28b1394f73de366dd9
#
_entry.id   71a3ca36a68b1c28b1394f73de366dd9
#
_cell.length_a   1.000
_cell.length_b   1.000
_cell.length_c   1.000
_cell.angle_alpha   90.00
_cell.angle_beta   90.00
_cell.angle_gamma   90.00
#
_symmetry.space_group_name_H-M   'P 1'
#
loop_
_entity.id
_entity.type
_entity.pdbx_description
1 polymer ?
#
loop_
_entity_poly.entity_id
_entity_poly.type
_entity_poly.pdbx_seq_one_letter_code
_entity_poly.pdbx_strand_id
1 'polypeptide(L)'
;KEEQDKQVSGNKTDVTGGYSDYNTARSFALGSFPADGTSYYLLDEGDYSWIYDNMQNYGFILRYPVSKDLITGIPSSTYRFRYVGVPHAIYMAQNNLTLEEYIENIKSYNKDTPLKVTDGTKSYNIYYVSANENSVTEVPVPSDKTYTISGNNTDGFIVTVTLN
;
A
#
# COMPACT_ATOMS: atom_id res chain seq x y z
N LYS A 1 22.38 -0.56 -6.57
CA LYS A 1 22.63 -1.17 -5.25
C LYS A 1 23.63 -0.35 -4.44
N GLU A 2 24.82 -0.09 -4.97
CA GLU A 2 25.88 0.68 -4.28
C GLU A 2 25.47 2.13 -3.96
N GLU A 3 24.72 2.78 -4.84
CA GLU A 3 24.20 4.14 -4.63
C GLU A 3 23.06 4.17 -3.59
N GLN A 4 22.24 3.11 -3.54
CA GLN A 4 21.23 2.93 -2.50
C GLN A 4 21.84 2.62 -1.13
N ASP A 5 22.88 1.82 -1.07
CA ASP A 5 23.60 1.54 0.18
C ASP A 5 24.21 2.82 0.75
N LYS A 6 24.66 3.76 -0.10
CA LYS A 6 25.12 5.08 0.31
C LYS A 6 24.01 5.99 0.85
N GLN A 7 22.82 5.97 0.21
CA GLN A 7 21.66 6.73 0.70
C GLN A 7 21.14 6.18 2.04
N VAL A 8 21.10 4.87 2.19
CA VAL A 8 20.68 4.19 3.42
C VAL A 8 21.67 4.47 4.56
N SER A 9 22.98 4.41 4.30
CA SER A 9 24.00 4.67 5.32
C SER A 9 24.01 6.11 5.83
N GLY A 10 23.56 7.08 5.03
CA GLY A 10 23.43 8.48 5.42
C GLY A 10 22.26 8.77 6.37
N ASN A 11 21.21 7.95 6.36
CA ASN A 11 19.94 8.18 7.08
C ASN A 11 19.63 7.17 8.19
N LYS A 12 20.56 6.29 8.56
CA LYS A 12 20.39 5.26 9.61
C LYS A 12 19.09 4.41 9.45
N THR A 13 18.64 4.16 8.25
CA THR A 13 17.61 3.17 8.03
C THR A 13 18.29 1.82 7.81
N ASP A 14 18.02 0.84 8.67
CA ASP A 14 18.65 -0.49 8.68
C ASP A 14 18.20 -1.36 7.49
N VAL A 15 17.88 -0.75 6.35
CA VAL A 15 17.40 -1.46 5.16
C VAL A 15 18.58 -1.72 4.23
N THR A 16 18.91 -2.98 4.03
CA THR A 16 19.91 -3.42 3.04
C THR A 16 19.56 -2.88 1.64
N GLY A 17 20.57 -2.42 0.90
CA GLY A 17 20.36 -1.92 -0.47
C GLY A 17 19.65 -2.94 -1.36
N GLY A 18 18.61 -2.49 -2.05
CA GLY A 18 17.73 -3.33 -2.87
C GLY A 18 16.48 -3.84 -2.16
N TYR A 19 16.38 -3.71 -0.83
CA TYR A 19 15.23 -4.15 -0.04
C TYR A 19 14.28 -3.01 0.36
N SER A 20 14.56 -1.78 -0.05
CA SER A 20 13.65 -0.66 0.18
C SER A 20 12.37 -0.81 -0.65
N ASP A 21 11.23 -0.41 -0.09
CA ASP A 21 9.95 -0.33 -0.79
C ASP A 21 9.97 0.66 -1.98
N TYR A 22 10.91 1.61 -2.00
CA TYR A 22 11.17 2.48 -3.16
C TYR A 22 11.58 1.69 -4.42
N ASN A 23 12.24 0.53 -4.26
CA ASN A 23 12.64 -0.31 -5.38
C ASN A 23 11.47 -0.94 -6.14
N THR A 24 10.28 -0.93 -5.54
CA THR A 24 9.05 -1.44 -6.17
C THR A 24 8.45 -0.45 -7.17
N ALA A 25 8.97 0.78 -7.26
CA ALA A 25 8.40 1.92 -7.99
C ALA A 25 6.94 2.24 -7.58
N ARG A 26 6.51 1.79 -6.40
CA ARG A 26 5.16 2.03 -5.85
C ARG A 26 5.17 2.94 -4.62
N SER A 27 6.36 3.25 -4.10
CA SER A 27 6.53 4.11 -2.93
C SER A 27 7.37 5.33 -3.28
N PHE A 28 7.06 6.45 -2.66
CA PHE A 28 7.79 7.70 -2.80
C PHE A 28 7.72 8.52 -1.51
N ALA A 29 8.64 9.46 -1.37
CA ALA A 29 8.59 10.47 -0.33
C ALA A 29 8.24 11.83 -0.95
N LEU A 30 7.42 12.61 -0.26
CA LEU A 30 7.19 14.00 -0.59
C LEU A 30 8.04 14.91 0.30
N GLY A 31 8.57 15.96 -0.30
CA GLY A 31 9.29 17.02 0.42
C GLY A 31 8.93 18.37 -0.15
N SER A 32 8.86 19.37 0.71
CA SER A 32 8.70 20.76 0.30
C SER A 32 10.07 21.41 0.21
N PHE A 33 10.30 22.22 -0.83
CA PHE A 33 11.53 22.95 -1.09
C PHE A 33 11.20 24.43 -1.28
N PRO A 34 11.01 25.20 -0.18
CA PRO A 34 10.68 26.61 -0.27
C PRO A 34 11.82 27.44 -0.86
N ALA A 35 11.48 28.63 -1.39
CA ALA A 35 12.41 29.50 -2.10
C ALA A 35 13.55 30.06 -1.24
N ASP A 36 13.45 30.01 0.09
CA ASP A 36 14.50 30.42 1.03
C ASP A 36 15.64 29.42 1.15
N GLY A 37 15.57 28.29 0.43
CA GLY A 37 16.59 27.26 0.42
C GLY A 37 16.47 26.25 1.54
N THR A 38 15.50 26.36 2.42
CA THR A 38 15.19 25.31 3.40
C THR A 38 14.49 24.13 2.72
N SER A 39 14.68 22.94 3.25
CA SER A 39 13.96 21.76 2.80
C SER A 39 13.34 21.05 4.00
N TYR A 40 12.10 20.61 3.84
CA TYR A 40 11.40 19.84 4.86
C TYR A 40 10.44 18.83 4.24
N TYR A 41 10.12 17.79 4.97
CA TYR A 41 9.11 16.83 4.57
C TYR A 41 7.71 17.36 4.87
N LEU A 42 6.71 16.88 4.10
CA LEU A 42 5.32 17.24 4.34
C LEU A 42 4.87 16.77 5.72
N LEU A 43 4.11 17.64 6.35
CA LEU A 43 3.39 17.35 7.58
C LEU A 43 1.91 17.10 7.26
N ASP A 44 1.22 16.40 8.14
CA ASP A 44 -0.20 16.06 8.04
C ASP A 44 -1.14 17.21 8.46
N GLU A 45 -0.60 18.40 8.63
CA GLU A 45 -1.31 19.62 9.02
C GLU A 45 -1.00 20.79 8.07
N GLY A 46 -1.78 21.86 8.18
CA GLY A 46 -1.60 23.06 7.39
C GLY A 46 -2.02 22.91 5.93
N ASP A 47 -1.33 23.61 5.02
CA ASP A 47 -1.70 23.71 3.59
C ASP A 47 -1.65 22.38 2.86
N TYR A 48 -0.95 21.38 3.38
CA TYR A 48 -0.78 20.06 2.78
C TYR A 48 -1.70 18.98 3.38
N SER A 49 -2.51 19.31 4.40
CA SER A 49 -3.44 18.36 5.05
C SER A 49 -4.37 17.68 4.05
N TRP A 50 -4.77 18.40 2.99
CA TRP A 50 -5.61 17.85 1.92
C TRP A 50 -5.05 16.54 1.33
N ILE A 51 -3.73 16.39 1.23
CA ILE A 51 -3.09 15.17 0.70
C ILE A 51 -3.44 13.98 1.59
N TYR A 52 -3.31 14.15 2.90
CA TYR A 52 -3.57 13.10 3.89
C TYR A 52 -5.06 12.74 3.99
N ASP A 53 -5.92 13.73 3.85
CA ASP A 53 -7.38 13.54 3.87
C ASP A 53 -7.90 12.81 2.63
N ASN A 54 -7.17 12.89 1.50
CA ASN A 54 -7.65 12.42 0.19
C ASN A 54 -6.82 11.33 -0.47
N MET A 55 -5.63 10.99 0.02
CA MET A 55 -4.68 10.06 -0.63
C MET A 55 -5.32 8.71 -0.97
N GLN A 56 -6.24 8.20 -0.12
CA GLN A 56 -6.93 6.93 -0.33
C GLN A 56 -7.82 6.94 -1.58
N ASN A 57 -8.37 8.09 -1.95
CA ASN A 57 -9.20 8.26 -3.14
C ASN A 57 -8.38 8.14 -4.44
N TYR A 58 -7.07 8.26 -4.32
CA TYR A 58 -6.09 8.10 -5.42
C TYR A 58 -5.30 6.80 -5.31
N GLY A 59 -5.66 5.92 -4.37
CA GLY A 59 -5.03 4.61 -4.20
C GLY A 59 -3.75 4.62 -3.39
N PHE A 60 -3.48 5.69 -2.65
CA PHE A 60 -2.29 5.81 -1.81
C PHE A 60 -2.61 5.64 -0.33
N ILE A 61 -1.63 5.16 0.40
CA ILE A 61 -1.61 5.09 1.86
C ILE A 61 -0.35 5.75 2.40
N LEU A 62 -0.39 6.22 3.63
CA LEU A 62 0.81 6.48 4.41
C LEU A 62 1.45 5.14 4.76
N ARG A 63 2.70 4.92 4.32
CA ARG A 63 3.32 3.57 4.44
C ARG A 63 3.64 3.20 5.88
N TYR A 64 4.04 4.16 6.69
CA TYR A 64 4.45 3.99 8.09
C TYR A 64 3.72 5.00 8.98
N PRO A 65 2.44 4.77 9.28
CA PRO A 65 1.64 5.69 10.08
C PRO A 65 2.09 5.71 11.55
N VAL A 66 1.80 6.82 12.22
CA VAL A 66 2.14 7.02 13.63
C VAL A 66 1.50 5.93 14.50
N SER A 67 2.21 5.49 15.52
CA SER A 67 1.79 4.44 16.48
C SER A 67 1.66 3.03 15.91
N LYS A 68 2.19 2.77 14.70
CA LYS A 68 2.17 1.44 14.06
C LYS A 68 3.56 0.82 13.90
N ASP A 69 4.57 1.38 14.53
CA ASP A 69 5.98 0.99 14.39
C ASP A 69 6.23 -0.49 14.72
N LEU A 70 5.55 -1.01 15.74
CA LEU A 70 5.65 -2.42 16.13
C LEU A 70 5.05 -3.38 15.10
N ILE A 71 4.13 -2.91 14.27
CA ILE A 71 3.47 -3.71 13.23
C ILE A 71 4.30 -3.65 11.94
N THR A 72 4.73 -2.45 11.56
CA THR A 72 5.48 -2.24 10.32
C THR A 72 6.95 -2.62 10.44
N GLY A 73 7.49 -2.69 11.66
CA GLY A 73 8.91 -2.88 11.95
C GLY A 73 9.80 -1.68 11.58
N ILE A 74 9.20 -0.57 11.15
CA ILE A 74 9.89 0.64 10.70
C ILE A 74 9.34 1.85 11.46
N PRO A 75 10.20 2.80 11.91
CA PRO A 75 9.75 4.04 12.52
C PRO A 75 8.73 4.79 11.66
N SER A 76 7.75 5.41 12.28
CA SER A 76 6.71 6.18 11.61
C SER A 76 7.28 7.31 10.74
N SER A 77 6.62 7.59 9.63
CA SER A 77 7.01 8.61 8.67
C SER A 77 5.79 9.26 8.05
N THR A 78 5.63 10.57 8.26
CA THR A 78 4.50 11.35 7.73
C THR A 78 4.63 11.69 6.24
N TYR A 79 5.76 11.43 5.62
CA TYR A 79 6.06 11.83 4.24
C TYR A 79 6.25 10.65 3.26
N ARG A 80 6.06 9.43 3.72
CA ARG A 80 6.29 8.22 2.91
C ARG A 80 4.98 7.59 2.48
N PHE A 81 4.73 7.66 1.17
CA PHE A 81 3.49 7.19 0.56
C PHE A 81 3.72 5.92 -0.25
N ARG A 82 2.70 5.06 -0.32
CA ARG A 82 2.70 3.87 -1.15
C ARG A 82 1.39 3.72 -1.91
N TYR A 83 1.50 3.41 -3.20
CA TYR A 83 0.37 3.05 -4.03
C TYR A 83 -0.02 1.58 -3.77
N VAL A 84 -1.29 1.37 -3.47
CA VAL A 84 -1.89 0.04 -3.25
C VAL A 84 -3.14 -0.19 -4.11
N GLY A 85 -3.62 0.85 -4.80
CA GLY A 85 -4.86 0.84 -5.57
C GLY A 85 -6.04 1.39 -4.77
N VAL A 86 -6.98 2.03 -5.48
CA VAL A 86 -8.09 2.81 -4.86
C VAL A 86 -8.92 1.98 -3.90
N PRO A 87 -9.51 0.82 -4.27
CA PRO A 87 -10.38 0.09 -3.33
C PRO A 87 -9.64 -0.40 -2.09
N HIS A 88 -8.36 -0.77 -2.23
CA HIS A 88 -7.53 -1.22 -1.10
C HIS A 88 -7.23 -0.06 -0.16
N ALA A 89 -6.80 1.09 -0.71
CA ALA A 89 -6.48 2.28 0.08
C ALA A 89 -7.71 2.80 0.85
N ILE A 90 -8.88 2.83 0.24
CA ILE A 90 -10.14 3.22 0.89
C ILE A 90 -10.45 2.30 2.07
N TYR A 91 -10.41 0.99 1.85
CA TYR A 91 -10.68 0.03 2.91
C TYR A 91 -9.68 0.13 4.06
N MET A 92 -8.39 0.28 3.75
CA MET A 92 -7.35 0.45 4.76
C MET A 92 -7.56 1.72 5.58
N ALA A 93 -7.89 2.85 4.93
CA ALA A 93 -8.17 4.11 5.61
C ALA A 93 -9.41 4.01 6.52
N GLN A 94 -10.50 3.42 6.05
CA GLN A 94 -11.74 3.23 6.84
C GLN A 94 -11.55 2.37 8.08
N ASN A 95 -10.59 1.43 8.05
CA ASN A 95 -10.35 0.48 9.13
C ASN A 95 -9.03 0.75 9.88
N ASN A 96 -8.34 1.86 9.58
CA ASN A 96 -7.05 2.24 10.16
C ASN A 96 -6.01 1.10 10.11
N LEU A 97 -5.89 0.46 8.93
CA LEU A 97 -4.98 -0.67 8.72
C LEU A 97 -3.67 -0.22 8.09
N THR A 98 -2.56 -0.80 8.55
CA THR A 98 -1.31 -0.80 7.79
C THR A 98 -1.38 -1.79 6.61
N LEU A 99 -0.39 -1.77 5.74
CA LEU A 99 -0.31 -2.75 4.65
C LEU A 99 -0.20 -4.18 5.19
N GLU A 100 0.55 -4.39 6.26
CA GLU A 100 0.74 -5.67 6.92
C GLU A 100 -0.60 -6.19 7.50
N GLU A 101 -1.30 -5.34 8.25
CA GLU A 101 -2.63 -5.67 8.80
C GLU A 101 -3.65 -5.96 7.70
N TYR A 102 -3.61 -5.20 6.61
CA TYR A 102 -4.48 -5.44 5.46
C TYR A 102 -4.22 -6.79 4.79
N ILE A 103 -2.95 -7.15 4.56
CA ILE A 103 -2.58 -8.44 3.98
C ILE A 103 -3.10 -9.60 4.82
N GLU A 104 -3.03 -9.52 6.13
CA GLU A 104 -3.59 -10.55 7.00
C GLU A 104 -5.13 -10.53 7.01
N ASN A 105 -5.73 -9.35 7.05
CA ASN A 105 -7.20 -9.20 7.06
C ASN A 105 -7.84 -9.78 5.79
N ILE A 106 -7.26 -9.51 4.61
CA ILE A 106 -7.84 -9.95 3.33
C ILE A 106 -7.86 -11.48 3.17
N LYS A 107 -7.05 -12.23 3.90
CA LYS A 107 -7.03 -13.69 3.89
C LYS A 107 -8.34 -14.32 4.36
N SER A 108 -9.16 -13.59 5.11
CA SER A 108 -10.48 -14.04 5.54
C SER A 108 -11.56 -13.95 4.45
N TYR A 109 -11.27 -13.34 3.30
CA TYR A 109 -12.20 -13.16 2.20
C TYR A 109 -11.82 -14.04 1.02
N ASN A 110 -12.78 -14.82 0.51
CA ASN A 110 -12.63 -15.72 -0.63
C ASN A 110 -13.57 -15.33 -1.77
N LYS A 111 -13.54 -16.05 -2.88
CA LYS A 111 -14.36 -15.77 -4.07
C LYS A 111 -15.86 -15.78 -3.76
N ASP A 112 -16.33 -16.66 -2.87
CA ASP A 112 -17.74 -16.82 -2.54
C ASP A 112 -18.22 -15.78 -1.52
N THR A 113 -17.32 -15.32 -0.67
CA THR A 113 -17.54 -14.30 0.35
C THR A 113 -16.49 -13.18 0.23
N PRO A 114 -16.49 -12.40 -0.87
CA PRO A 114 -15.48 -11.37 -1.08
C PRO A 114 -15.70 -10.15 -0.20
N LEU A 115 -14.63 -9.44 0.08
CA LEU A 115 -14.66 -8.10 0.64
C LEU A 115 -15.31 -7.17 -0.40
N LYS A 116 -16.35 -6.44 0.02
CA LYS A 116 -17.04 -5.47 -0.84
C LYS A 116 -16.59 -4.06 -0.47
N VAL A 117 -16.08 -3.33 -1.46
CA VAL A 117 -15.63 -1.94 -1.31
C VAL A 117 -16.25 -1.08 -2.40
N THR A 118 -16.53 0.18 -2.09
CA THR A 118 -16.93 1.18 -3.09
C THR A 118 -16.06 2.43 -2.98
N ASP A 119 -15.76 3.06 -4.11
CA ASP A 119 -15.10 4.37 -4.19
C ASP A 119 -16.10 5.52 -4.39
N GLY A 120 -17.40 5.23 -4.29
CA GLY A 120 -18.50 6.18 -4.52
C GLY A 120 -19.02 6.15 -5.97
N THR A 121 -18.24 5.66 -6.93
CA THR A 121 -18.63 5.53 -8.34
C THR A 121 -18.63 4.08 -8.80
N LYS A 122 -17.66 3.29 -8.34
CA LYS A 122 -17.50 1.87 -8.67
C LYS A 122 -17.59 1.01 -7.43
N SER A 123 -18.05 -0.21 -7.63
CA SER A 123 -18.06 -1.25 -6.61
C SER A 123 -17.07 -2.35 -6.95
N TYR A 124 -16.46 -2.91 -5.94
CA TYR A 124 -15.41 -3.91 -6.08
C TYR A 124 -15.66 -5.11 -5.18
N ASN A 125 -15.37 -6.29 -5.70
CA ASN A 125 -15.19 -7.50 -4.90
C ASN A 125 -13.71 -7.84 -4.84
N ILE A 126 -13.18 -7.99 -3.62
CA ILE A 126 -11.77 -8.28 -3.39
C ILE A 126 -11.68 -9.59 -2.62
N TYR A 127 -10.82 -10.50 -3.04
CA TYR A 127 -10.61 -11.77 -2.36
C TYR A 127 -9.20 -12.28 -2.49
N TYR A 128 -8.84 -13.14 -1.56
CA TYR A 128 -7.53 -13.76 -1.48
C TYR A 128 -7.58 -15.19 -2.04
N VAL A 129 -6.48 -15.59 -2.67
CA VAL A 129 -6.22 -16.97 -3.13
C VAL A 129 -4.84 -17.37 -2.66
N SER A 130 -4.76 -18.40 -1.82
CA SER A 130 -3.48 -18.93 -1.34
C SER A 130 -2.65 -19.50 -2.50
N ALA A 131 -1.36 -19.22 -2.50
CA ALA A 131 -0.44 -19.82 -3.45
C ALA A 131 -0.17 -21.29 -3.09
N ASN A 132 -0.03 -22.12 -4.11
CA ASN A 132 0.45 -23.48 -3.93
C ASN A 132 1.98 -23.49 -4.02
N GLU A 133 2.64 -23.86 -2.96
CA GLU A 133 4.11 -23.86 -2.89
C GLU A 133 4.77 -24.90 -3.82
N ASN A 134 4.05 -25.96 -4.18
CA ASN A 134 4.61 -27.10 -4.89
C ASN A 134 4.10 -27.25 -6.34
N SER A 135 3.20 -26.40 -6.79
CA SER A 135 2.60 -26.49 -8.12
C SER A 135 2.06 -25.15 -8.63
N VAL A 136 1.52 -25.15 -9.83
CA VAL A 136 0.82 -23.97 -10.38
C VAL A 136 -0.42 -23.68 -9.54
N THR A 137 -0.62 -22.42 -9.23
CA THR A 137 -1.83 -21.95 -8.54
C THR A 137 -2.85 -21.49 -9.58
N GLU A 138 -4.00 -22.12 -9.58
CA GLU A 138 -5.16 -21.64 -10.35
C GLU A 138 -5.87 -20.54 -9.56
N VAL A 139 -5.96 -19.34 -10.15
CA VAL A 139 -6.64 -18.20 -9.56
C VAL A 139 -8.02 -18.06 -10.20
N PRO A 140 -9.11 -18.35 -9.48
CA PRO A 140 -10.46 -18.26 -10.03
C PRO A 140 -10.85 -16.80 -10.25
N VAL A 141 -11.20 -16.45 -11.49
CA VAL A 141 -11.62 -15.10 -11.90
C VAL A 141 -12.93 -15.14 -12.68
N PRO A 142 -13.73 -14.06 -12.68
CA PRO A 142 -14.93 -14.00 -13.53
C PRO A 142 -14.53 -13.83 -15.01
N SER A 143 -15.32 -14.42 -15.89
CA SER A 143 -15.13 -14.30 -17.36
C SER A 143 -15.76 -13.05 -17.96
N ASP A 144 -16.70 -12.42 -17.24
CA ASP A 144 -17.58 -11.33 -17.71
C ASP A 144 -17.30 -9.98 -17.01
N LYS A 145 -16.27 -9.89 -16.17
CA LYS A 145 -15.91 -8.69 -15.41
C LYS A 145 -14.45 -8.31 -15.58
N THR A 146 -14.17 -7.03 -15.46
CA THR A 146 -12.79 -6.55 -15.38
C THR A 146 -12.20 -6.90 -14.01
N TYR A 147 -11.00 -7.43 -14.02
CA TYR A 147 -10.30 -7.77 -12.78
C TYR A 147 -8.81 -7.48 -12.87
N THR A 148 -8.17 -7.41 -11.72
CA THR A 148 -6.71 -7.41 -11.58
C THR A 148 -6.28 -8.47 -10.58
N ILE A 149 -5.08 -9.02 -10.76
CA ILE A 149 -4.45 -9.97 -9.83
C ILE A 149 -3.10 -9.39 -9.43
N SER A 150 -2.81 -9.40 -8.14
CA SER A 150 -1.49 -9.05 -7.62
C SER A 150 -1.05 -10.05 -6.56
N GLY A 151 0.24 -10.39 -6.55
CA GLY A 151 0.83 -11.11 -5.40
C GLY A 151 0.85 -10.23 -4.17
N ASN A 152 0.65 -10.84 -3.00
CA ASN A 152 0.77 -10.14 -1.70
C ASN A 152 2.20 -10.13 -1.16
N ASN A 153 3.17 -10.68 -1.89
CA ASN A 153 4.58 -10.85 -1.54
C ASN A 153 4.84 -11.73 -0.30
N THR A 154 3.86 -12.52 0.10
CA THR A 154 3.98 -13.49 1.20
C THR A 154 3.59 -14.89 0.73
N ASP A 155 2.30 -15.15 0.58
CA ASP A 155 1.78 -16.50 0.47
C ASP A 155 0.60 -16.65 -0.51
N GLY A 156 0.31 -15.62 -1.33
CA GLY A 156 -0.81 -15.74 -2.26
C GLY A 156 -1.09 -14.51 -3.11
N PHE A 157 -2.29 -14.50 -3.66
CA PHE A 157 -2.77 -13.54 -4.62
C PHE A 157 -4.00 -12.80 -4.11
N ILE A 158 -4.08 -11.53 -4.43
CA ILE A 158 -5.27 -10.70 -4.19
C ILE A 158 -5.91 -10.42 -5.54
N VAL A 159 -7.16 -10.81 -5.68
CA VAL A 159 -7.97 -10.56 -6.87
C VAL A 159 -8.92 -9.41 -6.57
N THR A 160 -8.95 -8.42 -7.46
CA THR A 160 -9.85 -7.27 -7.39
C THR A 160 -10.71 -7.27 -8.63
N VAL A 161 -12.02 -7.47 -8.45
CA VAL A 161 -13.03 -7.49 -9.52
C VAL A 161 -13.81 -6.21 -9.48
N THR A 162 -13.88 -5.50 -10.62
CA THR A 162 -14.75 -4.32 -10.78
C THR A 162 -16.14 -4.77 -11.20
N LEU A 163 -17.18 -4.32 -10.50
CA LEU A 163 -18.56 -4.76 -10.72
C LEU A 163 -19.35 -3.87 -11.69
N ASN A 164 -19.05 -2.59 -11.75
CA ASN A 164 -19.72 -1.56 -12.55
C ASN A 164 -18.79 -0.40 -12.90
#